data_5566e904207cc831069fa36b510a37c3
#
_entry.id   5566e904207cc831069fa36b510a37c3
#
_cell.length_a   1.000
_cell.length_b   1.000
_cell.length_c   1.000
_cell.angle_alpha   90.00
_cell.angle_beta   90.00
_cell.angle_gamma   90.00
#
_symmetry.space_group_name_H-M   'P 1'
#
loop_
_entity.id
_entity.type
_entity.pdbx_description
1 polymer ?
#
loop_
_entity_poly.entity_id
_entity_poly.type
_entity_poly.pdbx_seq_one_letter_code
_entity_poly.pdbx_strand_id
1 'polypeptide(L)'
;RDRSPSRGLGDVYKRQGSSIMPGKVNPTQAEAVTMAALRVFGNDTVVTMASSQGNFEMNVYKPVLIDAFLESADLLTGTITGFADKMIHGMTVNEKRMEELVDNSLMTVTALSPHIGYHDSAKIAQAADKAGSTLKEAALKSGKLTEEQYDEWMDMLKMTNVDRDK
;
A
#
# COMPACT_ATOMS: atom_id res chain seq x y z
N ARG A 1 -17.04 4.07 17.16
CA ARG A 1 -17.96 4.76 16.40
C ARG A 1 -17.64 4.68 14.92
N ASP A 2 -18.48 4.00 14.22
CA ASP A 2 -18.40 3.63 12.81
C ASP A 2 -17.05 3.39 12.19
N ARG A 3 -16.69 2.16 12.30
CA ARG A 3 -15.50 1.57 11.76
C ARG A 3 -15.90 0.74 10.56
N SER A 4 -16.24 1.41 9.48
CA SER A 4 -16.28 0.69 8.21
C SER A 4 -14.89 0.21 7.91
N PRO A 5 -14.66 -1.09 7.68
CA PRO A 5 -13.36 -1.57 7.27
C PRO A 5 -12.97 -0.90 5.97
N SER A 6 -11.73 -0.48 5.88
CA SER A 6 -11.16 0.07 4.67
C SER A 6 -11.29 -0.97 3.55
N ARG A 7 -11.74 -0.53 2.39
CA ARG A 7 -11.71 -1.36 1.19
C ARG A 7 -10.34 -1.26 0.55
N GLY A 8 -9.44 -2.04 0.98
CA GLY A 8 -8.08 -2.04 0.51
C GLY A 8 -7.26 -2.92 1.42
N LEU A 9 -6.06 -2.56 1.73
CA LEU A 9 -5.09 -3.33 2.55
C LEU A 9 -5.55 -3.68 3.98
N GLY A 10 -6.86 -3.70 4.22
CA GLY A 10 -7.44 -4.14 5.49
C GLY A 10 -7.31 -3.13 6.62
N ASP A 11 -6.90 -1.92 6.33
CA ASP A 11 -6.63 -0.91 7.34
C ASP A 11 -7.89 -0.39 7.99
N VAL A 12 -7.89 -0.33 9.29
CA VAL A 12 -8.86 0.45 10.06
C VAL A 12 -8.12 1.63 10.66
N TYR A 13 -8.40 2.83 10.19
CA TYR A 13 -7.81 4.04 10.73
C TYR A 13 -8.87 5.03 11.19
N LYS A 14 -8.51 5.85 12.17
CA LYS A 14 -9.36 6.95 12.59
C LYS A 14 -9.46 7.95 11.45
N ARG A 15 -10.66 8.12 10.94
CA ARG A 15 -10.93 9.01 9.84
C ARG A 15 -11.68 10.22 10.32
N GLN A 16 -11.21 11.37 9.94
CA GLN A 16 -12.03 12.57 9.99
C GLN A 16 -12.79 12.62 8.66
N GLY A 17 -14.02 12.15 8.68
CA GLY A 17 -14.85 12.14 7.50
C GLY A 17 -15.48 13.48 7.21
N SER A 18 -15.91 13.68 5.98
CA SER A 18 -16.86 14.75 5.65
C SER A 18 -18.17 14.44 6.38
N SER A 19 -18.66 15.39 7.19
CA SER A 19 -19.93 15.28 7.91
C SER A 19 -21.17 15.36 7.00
N ILE A 20 -20.99 15.64 5.72
CA ILE A 20 -22.08 15.80 4.73
C ILE A 20 -22.72 14.45 4.40
N MET A 21 -21.94 13.37 4.35
CA MET A 21 -22.45 12.03 4.01
C MET A 21 -22.18 11.07 5.16
N PRO A 22 -23.23 10.54 5.81
CA PRO A 22 -23.07 9.51 6.84
C PRO A 22 -22.26 8.32 6.32
N GLY A 23 -21.27 7.88 7.09
CA GLY A 23 -20.39 6.77 6.71
C GLY A 23 -19.33 7.08 5.66
N LYS A 24 -19.29 8.28 5.09
CA LYS A 24 -18.18 8.69 4.25
C LYS A 24 -16.95 8.98 5.10
N VAL A 25 -15.86 8.34 4.74
CA VAL A 25 -14.58 8.52 5.43
C VAL A 25 -13.50 8.85 4.41
N ASN A 26 -12.85 10.00 4.59
CA ASN A 26 -11.77 10.45 3.73
C ASN A 26 -10.42 10.23 4.41
N PRO A 27 -9.36 9.85 3.69
CA PRO A 27 -8.01 9.72 4.24
C PRO A 27 -7.33 11.09 4.35
N THR A 28 -7.95 12.02 5.09
CA THR A 28 -7.56 13.43 5.13
C THR A 28 -6.12 13.67 5.55
N GLN A 29 -5.56 12.80 6.39
CA GLN A 29 -4.15 12.92 6.80
C GLN A 29 -3.19 12.55 5.67
N ALA A 30 -3.51 11.53 4.87
CA ALA A 30 -2.73 11.19 3.70
C ALA A 30 -2.85 12.27 2.61
N GLU A 31 -4.05 12.82 2.42
CA GLU A 31 -4.28 13.95 1.51
C GLU A 31 -3.47 15.18 1.93
N ALA A 32 -3.40 15.48 3.22
CA ALA A 32 -2.62 16.60 3.73
C ALA A 32 -1.11 16.45 3.44
N VAL A 33 -0.57 15.25 3.63
CA VAL A 33 0.86 14.96 3.31
C VAL A 33 1.14 15.13 1.82
N THR A 34 0.25 14.63 0.96
CA THR A 34 0.43 14.78 -0.50
C THR A 34 0.33 16.23 -0.95
N MET A 35 -0.58 17.03 -0.35
CA MET A 35 -0.66 18.48 -0.61
C MET A 35 0.61 19.21 -0.16
N ALA A 36 1.13 18.87 1.02
CA ALA A 36 2.40 19.42 1.50
C ALA A 36 3.56 19.06 0.57
N ALA A 37 3.63 17.82 0.09
CA ALA A 37 4.64 17.40 -0.87
C ALA A 37 4.60 18.22 -2.17
N LEU A 38 3.41 18.50 -2.70
CA LEU A 38 3.27 19.37 -3.89
C LEU A 38 3.80 20.79 -3.63
N ARG A 39 3.56 21.34 -2.43
CA ARG A 39 4.09 22.65 -2.07
C ARG A 39 5.61 22.62 -1.97
N VAL A 40 6.19 21.57 -1.39
CA VAL A 40 7.64 21.38 -1.31
C VAL A 40 8.29 21.30 -2.70
N PHE A 41 7.68 20.60 -3.64
CA PHE A 41 8.16 20.59 -5.05
C PHE A 41 8.13 21.97 -5.69
N GLY A 42 7.09 22.76 -5.39
CA GLY A 42 7.04 24.17 -5.80
C GLY A 42 8.18 24.99 -5.21
N ASN A 43 8.44 24.83 -3.93
CA ASN A 43 9.53 25.50 -3.23
C ASN A 43 10.91 25.08 -3.73
N ASP A 44 11.10 23.79 -4.07
CA ASP A 44 12.34 23.31 -4.70
C ASP A 44 12.60 24.01 -6.04
N THR A 45 11.57 24.23 -6.83
CA THR A 45 11.66 25.02 -8.06
C THR A 45 12.08 26.46 -7.77
N VAL A 46 11.50 27.10 -6.75
CA VAL A 46 11.88 28.46 -6.33
C VAL A 46 13.35 28.49 -5.92
N VAL A 47 13.80 27.54 -5.11
CA VAL A 47 15.20 27.43 -4.68
C VAL A 47 16.13 27.27 -5.88
N THR A 48 15.81 26.39 -6.81
CA THR A 48 16.59 26.15 -8.01
C THR A 48 16.72 27.41 -8.86
N MET A 49 15.60 28.08 -9.13
CA MET A 49 15.61 29.33 -9.92
C MET A 49 16.35 30.46 -9.23
N ALA A 50 16.14 30.65 -7.93
CA ALA A 50 16.82 31.70 -7.16
C ALA A 50 18.33 31.43 -7.03
N SER A 51 18.73 30.15 -6.92
CA SER A 51 20.15 29.77 -6.89
C SER A 51 20.88 30.10 -8.18
N SER A 52 20.22 30.01 -9.33
CA SER A 52 20.79 30.31 -10.65
C SER A 52 21.09 31.80 -10.86
N GLN A 53 20.60 32.69 -9.99
CA GLN A 53 20.75 34.14 -10.14
C GLN A 53 22.01 34.70 -9.45
N GLY A 54 22.84 33.83 -8.86
CA GLY A 54 24.10 34.24 -8.24
C GLY A 54 25.17 34.65 -9.27
N ASN A 55 25.91 35.73 -8.99
CA ASN A 55 27.02 36.22 -9.80
C ASN A 55 28.21 36.53 -8.90
N PHE A 56 29.42 36.10 -9.32
CA PHE A 56 30.67 36.38 -8.59
C PHE A 56 30.58 36.08 -7.07
N GLU A 57 30.10 34.89 -6.73
CA GLU A 57 29.93 34.42 -5.35
C GLU A 57 28.91 35.22 -4.52
N MET A 58 28.16 36.14 -5.12
CA MET A 58 27.08 36.86 -4.49
C MET A 58 25.74 36.44 -5.05
N ASN A 59 24.80 36.15 -4.16
CA ASN A 59 23.42 35.90 -4.53
C ASN A 59 22.48 36.73 -3.64
N VAL A 60 21.74 37.65 -4.23
CA VAL A 60 20.80 38.54 -3.53
C VAL A 60 19.46 37.88 -3.22
N TYR A 61 19.21 36.70 -3.77
CA TYR A 61 17.97 35.95 -3.60
C TYR A 61 17.94 35.08 -2.31
N LYS A 62 18.96 35.18 -1.45
CA LYS A 62 19.04 34.44 -0.18
C LYS A 62 17.75 34.53 0.68
N PRO A 63 17.06 35.68 0.78
CA PRO A 63 15.82 35.74 1.56
C PRO A 63 14.74 34.78 1.05
N VAL A 64 14.51 34.69 -0.25
CA VAL A 64 13.52 33.78 -0.83
C VAL A 64 13.96 32.34 -0.75
N LEU A 65 15.27 32.06 -0.82
CA LEU A 65 15.81 30.70 -0.64
C LEU A 65 15.51 30.16 0.76
N ILE A 66 15.83 30.96 1.78
CA ILE A 66 15.60 30.54 3.17
C ILE A 66 14.12 30.44 3.51
N ASP A 67 13.29 31.36 3.00
CA ASP A 67 11.84 31.33 3.18
C ASP A 67 11.23 30.05 2.61
N ALA A 68 11.53 29.70 1.37
CA ALA A 68 11.07 28.49 0.71
C ALA A 68 11.54 27.21 1.43
N PHE A 69 12.76 27.22 1.96
CA PHE A 69 13.28 26.10 2.76
C PHE A 69 12.54 25.95 4.09
N LEU A 70 12.39 27.03 4.85
CA LEU A 70 11.73 27.01 6.15
C LEU A 70 10.24 26.64 6.01
N GLU A 71 9.53 27.21 5.03
CA GLU A 71 8.16 26.81 4.74
C GLU A 71 8.04 25.30 4.47
N SER A 72 8.96 24.75 3.69
CA SER A 72 8.97 23.31 3.39
C SER A 72 9.22 22.46 4.65
N ALA A 73 10.15 22.89 5.51
CA ALA A 73 10.45 22.20 6.75
C ALA A 73 9.24 22.21 7.72
N ASP A 74 8.58 23.35 7.87
CA ASP A 74 7.41 23.50 8.72
C ASP A 74 6.21 22.68 8.22
N LEU A 75 5.93 22.72 6.91
CA LEU A 75 4.87 21.94 6.31
C LEU A 75 5.10 20.43 6.47
N LEU A 76 6.32 19.95 6.22
CA LEU A 76 6.66 18.54 6.39
C LEU A 76 6.57 18.12 7.86
N THR A 77 7.10 18.92 8.77
CA THR A 77 7.04 18.64 10.20
C THR A 77 5.60 18.50 10.69
N GLY A 78 4.75 19.46 10.37
CA GLY A 78 3.36 19.45 10.80
C GLY A 78 2.55 18.30 10.19
N THR A 79 2.71 18.05 8.88
CA THR A 79 1.93 17.04 8.18
C THR A 79 2.39 15.62 8.51
N ILE A 80 3.71 15.36 8.62
CA ILE A 80 4.25 14.03 8.97
C ILE A 80 3.87 13.68 10.40
N THR A 81 4.01 14.61 11.35
CA THR A 81 3.59 14.39 12.73
C THR A 81 2.09 14.09 12.80
N GLY A 82 1.27 14.90 12.14
CA GLY A 82 -0.18 14.68 12.10
C GLY A 82 -0.57 13.35 11.43
N PHE A 83 0.14 12.94 10.38
CA PHE A 83 -0.04 11.66 9.72
C PHE A 83 0.32 10.49 10.64
N ALA A 84 1.48 10.56 11.30
CA ALA A 84 1.90 9.54 12.25
C ALA A 84 0.91 9.38 13.40
N ASP A 85 0.54 10.49 14.05
CA ASP A 85 -0.28 10.45 15.26
C ASP A 85 -1.75 10.11 15.00
N LYS A 86 -2.30 10.59 13.88
CA LYS A 86 -3.75 10.49 13.61
C LYS A 86 -4.11 9.36 12.64
N MET A 87 -3.17 8.85 11.88
CA MET A 87 -3.42 7.80 10.91
C MET A 87 -2.62 6.53 11.21
N ILE A 88 -1.31 6.62 11.42
CA ILE A 88 -0.46 5.43 11.59
C ILE A 88 -0.61 4.83 12.99
N HIS A 89 -0.54 5.65 14.03
CA HIS A 89 -0.72 5.18 15.40
C HIS A 89 -2.14 4.62 15.60
N GLY A 90 -2.22 3.36 16.01
CA GLY A 90 -3.48 2.65 16.23
C GLY A 90 -4.12 2.09 14.95
N MET A 91 -3.40 2.05 13.85
CA MET A 91 -3.79 1.29 12.66
C MET A 91 -3.79 -0.22 13.00
N THR A 92 -4.86 -0.90 12.62
CA THR A 92 -4.99 -2.35 12.78
C THR A 92 -5.30 -2.99 11.45
N VAL A 93 -4.80 -4.19 11.25
CA VAL A 93 -5.08 -4.98 10.05
C VAL A 93 -6.39 -5.76 10.20
N ASN A 94 -7.11 -5.95 9.11
CA ASN A 94 -8.25 -6.85 9.05
C ASN A 94 -7.75 -8.21 8.52
N GLU A 95 -7.22 -9.03 9.44
CA GLU A 95 -6.59 -10.31 9.10
C GLU A 95 -7.53 -11.20 8.28
N LYS A 96 -8.78 -11.35 8.75
CA LYS A 96 -9.78 -12.15 8.02
C LYS A 96 -9.96 -11.70 6.57
N ARG A 97 -10.02 -10.37 6.35
CA ARG A 97 -10.19 -9.84 4.99
C ARG A 97 -8.94 -10.05 4.14
N MET A 98 -7.76 -10.00 4.75
CA MET A 98 -6.50 -10.27 4.07
C MET A 98 -6.42 -11.75 3.65
N GLU A 99 -6.75 -12.67 4.53
CA GLU A 99 -6.85 -14.11 4.22
C GLU A 99 -7.83 -14.36 3.06
N GLU A 100 -9.06 -13.84 3.15
CA GLU A 100 -10.05 -13.96 2.07
C GLU A 100 -9.51 -13.44 0.71
N LEU A 101 -8.74 -12.36 0.70
CA LEU A 101 -8.16 -11.80 -0.52
C LEU A 101 -7.04 -12.68 -1.08
N VAL A 102 -6.24 -13.29 -0.23
CA VAL A 102 -5.19 -14.23 -0.64
C VAL A 102 -5.81 -15.50 -1.20
N ASP A 103 -6.77 -16.09 -0.50
CA ASP A 103 -7.43 -17.33 -0.90
C ASP A 103 -8.18 -17.21 -2.23
N ASN A 104 -8.76 -16.05 -2.50
CA ASN A 104 -9.44 -15.76 -3.77
C ASN A 104 -8.50 -15.27 -4.88
N SER A 105 -7.20 -15.15 -4.62
CA SER A 105 -6.24 -14.70 -5.61
C SER A 105 -5.76 -15.84 -6.50
N LEU A 106 -6.06 -15.76 -7.81
CA LEU A 106 -5.56 -16.72 -8.78
C LEU A 106 -4.05 -16.60 -9.02
N MET A 107 -3.42 -15.48 -8.64
CA MET A 107 -1.98 -15.28 -8.82
C MET A 107 -1.13 -16.22 -7.96
N THR A 108 -1.68 -16.67 -6.84
CA THR A 108 -1.01 -17.61 -5.93
C THR A 108 -0.74 -18.98 -6.54
N VAL A 109 -1.38 -19.32 -7.67
CA VAL A 109 -1.13 -20.54 -8.42
C VAL A 109 0.34 -20.73 -8.81
N THR A 110 1.12 -19.68 -8.86
CA THR A 110 2.57 -19.73 -9.13
C THR A 110 3.34 -20.58 -8.13
N ALA A 111 2.84 -20.71 -6.88
CA ALA A 111 3.42 -21.59 -5.87
C ALA A 111 3.36 -23.09 -6.28
N LEU A 112 2.38 -23.47 -7.08
CA LEU A 112 2.25 -24.85 -7.55
C LEU A 112 3.18 -25.18 -8.72
N SER A 113 3.64 -24.17 -9.48
CA SER A 113 4.41 -24.37 -10.70
C SER A 113 5.72 -25.16 -10.53
N PRO A 114 6.49 -25.02 -9.44
CA PRO A 114 7.68 -25.83 -9.19
C PRO A 114 7.38 -27.33 -9.00
N HIS A 115 6.15 -27.67 -8.58
CA HIS A 115 5.76 -29.02 -8.19
C HIS A 115 5.03 -29.76 -9.32
N ILE A 116 4.09 -29.09 -10.00
CA ILE A 116 3.24 -29.70 -11.04
C ILE A 116 3.50 -29.16 -12.45
N GLY A 117 4.40 -28.18 -12.55
CA GLY A 117 4.73 -27.53 -13.82
C GLY A 117 3.79 -26.38 -14.19
N TYR A 118 4.28 -25.47 -15.03
CA TYR A 118 3.56 -24.27 -15.45
C TYR A 118 2.22 -24.57 -16.15
N HIS A 119 2.21 -25.53 -17.07
CA HIS A 119 1.01 -25.83 -17.86
C HIS A 119 -0.15 -26.36 -17.02
N ASP A 120 0.11 -27.23 -16.06
CA ASP A 120 -0.94 -27.77 -15.21
C ASP A 120 -1.40 -26.73 -14.18
N SER A 121 -0.49 -25.91 -13.65
CA SER A 121 -0.83 -24.76 -12.81
C SER A 121 -1.72 -23.76 -13.56
N ALA A 122 -1.39 -23.43 -14.80
CA ALA A 122 -2.20 -22.53 -15.63
C ALA A 122 -3.61 -23.09 -15.90
N LYS A 123 -3.73 -24.40 -16.14
CA LYS A 123 -5.05 -25.05 -16.32
C LYS A 123 -5.90 -24.98 -15.05
N ILE A 124 -5.28 -25.17 -13.88
CA ILE A 124 -5.96 -25.05 -12.58
C ILE A 124 -6.49 -23.64 -12.38
N ALA A 125 -5.66 -22.61 -12.63
CA ALA A 125 -6.10 -21.21 -12.52
C ALA A 125 -7.25 -20.88 -13.48
N GLN A 126 -7.15 -21.33 -14.74
CA GLN A 126 -8.21 -21.13 -15.74
C GLN A 126 -9.50 -21.88 -15.37
N ALA A 127 -9.39 -23.06 -14.76
CA ALA A 127 -10.55 -23.81 -14.30
C ALA A 127 -11.22 -23.11 -13.11
N ALA A 128 -10.46 -22.59 -12.17
CA ALA A 128 -10.95 -21.80 -11.04
C ALA A 128 -11.69 -20.55 -11.53
N ASP A 129 -11.07 -19.79 -12.44
CA ASP A 129 -11.67 -18.58 -13.02
C ASP A 129 -13.01 -18.86 -13.72
N LYS A 130 -13.03 -19.85 -14.61
CA LYS A 130 -14.25 -20.25 -15.32
C LYS A 130 -15.38 -20.75 -14.42
N ALA A 131 -15.02 -21.42 -13.32
CA ALA A 131 -15.99 -21.99 -12.38
C ALA A 131 -16.40 -20.98 -11.30
N GLY A 132 -15.72 -19.84 -11.17
CA GLY A 132 -15.88 -18.93 -10.04
C GLY A 132 -15.56 -19.59 -8.69
N SER A 133 -14.65 -20.58 -8.68
CA SER A 133 -14.25 -21.35 -7.51
C SER A 133 -12.88 -20.94 -7.01
N THR A 134 -12.51 -21.40 -5.81
CA THR A 134 -11.17 -21.16 -5.28
C THR A 134 -10.11 -21.98 -6.02
N LEU A 135 -8.85 -21.56 -5.93
CA LEU A 135 -7.73 -22.34 -6.46
C LEU A 135 -7.65 -23.73 -5.80
N LYS A 136 -7.92 -23.84 -4.50
CA LYS A 136 -7.91 -25.10 -3.77
C LYS A 136 -8.91 -26.10 -4.37
N GLU A 137 -10.14 -25.67 -4.56
CA GLU A 137 -11.19 -26.52 -5.17
C GLU A 137 -10.82 -26.97 -6.58
N ALA A 138 -10.32 -26.07 -7.41
CA ALA A 138 -9.90 -26.40 -8.77
C ALA A 138 -8.68 -27.33 -8.79
N ALA A 139 -7.73 -27.12 -7.90
CA ALA A 139 -6.52 -27.96 -7.78
C ALA A 139 -6.86 -29.39 -7.37
N LEU A 140 -7.67 -29.57 -6.34
CA LEU A 140 -8.12 -30.90 -5.87
C LEU A 140 -8.94 -31.60 -6.97
N LYS A 141 -9.84 -30.88 -7.63
CA LYS A 141 -10.63 -31.43 -8.74
C LYS A 141 -9.77 -31.86 -9.95
N SER A 142 -8.62 -31.25 -10.13
CA SER A 142 -7.70 -31.64 -11.20
C SER A 142 -7.07 -33.03 -11.04
N GLY A 143 -7.07 -33.57 -9.81
CA GLY A 143 -6.45 -34.85 -9.47
C GLY A 143 -4.91 -34.85 -9.56
N LYS A 144 -4.27 -33.70 -9.69
CA LYS A 144 -2.81 -33.55 -9.84
C LYS A 144 -2.06 -33.50 -8.52
N LEU A 145 -2.76 -33.23 -7.42
CA LEU A 145 -2.20 -33.10 -6.07
C LEU A 145 -3.24 -33.47 -5.02
N THR A 146 -2.78 -33.82 -3.82
CA THR A 146 -3.63 -34.08 -2.67
C THR A 146 -3.87 -32.79 -1.88
N GLU A 147 -4.80 -32.83 -0.93
CA GLU A 147 -5.07 -31.67 -0.06
C GLU A 147 -3.84 -31.31 0.79
N GLU A 148 -3.16 -32.31 1.35
CA GLU A 148 -1.95 -32.11 2.14
C GLU A 148 -0.84 -31.46 1.31
N GLN A 149 -0.67 -31.89 0.05
CA GLN A 149 0.30 -31.31 -0.87
C GLN A 149 -0.07 -29.86 -1.22
N TYR A 150 -1.36 -29.58 -1.41
CA TYR A 150 -1.81 -28.22 -1.67
C TYR A 150 -1.47 -27.30 -0.49
N ASP A 151 -1.83 -27.69 0.72
CA ASP A 151 -1.64 -26.87 1.93
C ASP A 151 -0.14 -26.66 2.24
N GLU A 152 0.70 -27.66 1.97
CA GLU A 152 2.16 -27.55 2.11
C GLU A 152 2.78 -26.58 1.08
N TRP A 153 2.37 -26.69 -0.18
CA TRP A 153 2.97 -25.91 -1.29
C TRP A 153 2.42 -24.48 -1.38
N MET A 154 1.20 -24.25 -0.90
CA MET A 154 0.52 -22.97 -0.90
C MET A 154 0.78 -22.14 0.36
N ASP A 155 1.86 -22.41 1.09
CA ASP A 155 2.31 -21.52 2.16
C ASP A 155 2.82 -20.20 1.56
N MET A 156 1.93 -19.20 1.51
CA MET A 156 2.21 -17.92 0.88
C MET A 156 3.36 -17.16 1.55
N LEU A 157 3.62 -17.39 2.83
CA LEU A 157 4.73 -16.75 3.51
C LEU A 157 6.09 -17.28 3.04
N LYS A 158 6.17 -18.54 2.58
CA LYS A 158 7.39 -19.06 1.95
C LYS A 158 7.70 -18.41 0.61
N MET A 159 6.71 -17.82 -0.06
CA MET A 159 6.91 -17.06 -1.30
C MET A 159 7.45 -15.65 -1.05
N THR A 160 7.35 -15.17 0.17
CA THR A 160 7.94 -13.90 0.59
C THR A 160 9.30 -14.19 1.22
N ASN A 161 10.31 -13.36 0.97
CA ASN A 161 11.63 -13.50 1.61
C ASN A 161 11.61 -12.95 3.05
N VAL A 162 10.51 -13.10 3.76
CA VAL A 162 10.38 -12.67 5.14
C VAL A 162 10.89 -13.79 6.05
N ASP A 163 11.98 -13.48 6.72
CA ASP A 163 12.59 -14.36 7.72
C ASP A 163 11.68 -14.38 8.97
N ARG A 164 11.06 -15.52 9.26
CA ARG A 164 10.13 -15.68 10.40
C ARG A 164 10.84 -15.71 11.76
N ASP A 165 12.16 -15.84 11.74
CA ASP A 165 12.99 -16.05 12.94
C ASP A 165 13.68 -14.75 13.44
N LYS A 166 13.21 -13.59 12.98
CA LYS A 166 13.70 -12.29 13.45
C LYS A 166 12.65 -11.45 14.13
#